data_489f739eb07202ef8e97a4257b1e286c
#
_entry.id   489f739eb07202ef8e97a4257b1e286c
#
_cell.length_a   1.000
_cell.length_b   1.000
_cell.length_c   1.000
_cell.angle_alpha   90.00
_cell.angle_beta   90.00
_cell.angle_gamma   90.00
#
_symmetry.space_group_name_H-M   'P 1'
#
loop_
_entity.id
_entity.type
_entity.pdbx_description
1 polymer ?
#
loop_
_entity_poly.entity_id
_entity_poly.type
_entity_poly.pdbx_seq_one_letter_code
_entity_poly.pdbx_strand_id
1 'polypeptide(L)'
;MPKITVDGQEIEFKQGQTVIEAARENGIDIPHFCWHPSLSVSGNCRVCLVEIEKMPKLAIACSTFAADGMVVHTKSEKTLQARNAVMEFLLINHPLDCPICDEAGECKLQEYAFKHGYGESRFDEMKNRKDKRVALGPRIMFDGERCISCSRCIRFSDEIAKQNQLTFVQRGDRVTIKTFPGEEFDNPYTLNTVDICPVGALTSRDFRFKARVWDMSSTKTICPGCARGCNIDMWVRNNEIMRLTPRENPEVNDYWMCDWGRLNTFKFVNAENRIDGAIIKENGELKNVSIEEGINTAAKELKKYKGNEIAFIGSAFATCEDNYAFAQFAKEQFSANNIDFARYINEDDQDDILIRADKTPNSWGAENTGIKPGKGGLDFKEIIEEIKKQNIKALVVMEDNIAAIDSEIEAALKKLELLIVLAVNENETTKLAHIVLPASAYAEKNGTFVNFEGRIQRIRPAVVTEEMERSLEGMSMSRLDKFGTKYDAWANGKRVNAKPSWQIISMLSQKLGGKLNYQMAEDVFDEIVKTNKEFKGLDYDVIGEQGVQLESFKKVTETV
;
A
#
# COMPACT_ATOMS: atom_id res chain seq x y z
N MET A 1 -4.25 -1.41 -36.22
CA MET A 1 -4.74 -2.53 -35.39
C MET A 1 -6.12 -2.93 -35.88
N PRO A 2 -6.57 -4.19 -35.73
CA PRO A 2 -7.93 -4.57 -36.05
C PRO A 2 -8.92 -3.81 -35.15
N LYS A 3 -10.17 -3.66 -35.63
CA LYS A 3 -11.19 -2.82 -34.98
C LYS A 3 -12.51 -3.57 -34.80
N ILE A 4 -13.17 -3.28 -33.69
CA ILE A 4 -14.57 -3.68 -33.48
C ILE A 4 -15.42 -2.44 -33.14
N THR A 5 -16.72 -2.54 -33.36
CA THR A 5 -17.66 -1.49 -32.95
C THR A 5 -18.44 -1.96 -31.73
N VAL A 6 -18.37 -1.22 -30.61
CA VAL A 6 -19.16 -1.50 -29.40
C VAL A 6 -20.13 -0.36 -29.13
N ASP A 7 -21.41 -0.64 -29.12
CA ASP A 7 -22.49 0.35 -28.96
C ASP A 7 -22.35 1.59 -29.87
N GLY A 8 -21.85 1.39 -31.12
CA GLY A 8 -21.61 2.46 -32.10
C GLY A 8 -20.26 3.16 -31.99
N GLN A 9 -19.44 2.84 -31.00
CA GLN A 9 -18.08 3.35 -30.86
C GLN A 9 -17.09 2.38 -31.50
N GLU A 10 -16.29 2.84 -32.47
CA GLU A 10 -15.19 2.06 -33.04
C GLU A 10 -14.01 2.05 -32.06
N ILE A 11 -13.51 0.86 -31.70
CA ILE A 11 -12.37 0.67 -30.79
C ILE A 11 -11.34 -0.27 -31.41
N GLU A 12 -10.09 -0.02 -31.15
CA GLU A 12 -8.97 -0.89 -31.54
C GLU A 12 -8.77 -2.00 -30.52
N PHE A 13 -8.29 -3.16 -30.98
CA PHE A 13 -7.97 -4.28 -30.11
C PHE A 13 -6.72 -5.03 -30.56
N LYS A 14 -6.12 -5.80 -29.66
CA LYS A 14 -4.97 -6.68 -29.95
C LYS A 14 -5.48 -8.06 -30.33
N GLN A 15 -4.77 -8.69 -31.27
CA GLN A 15 -5.13 -10.06 -31.66
C GLN A 15 -5.09 -11.00 -30.44
N GLY A 16 -6.14 -11.82 -30.30
CA GLY A 16 -6.28 -12.75 -29.17
C GLY A 16 -7.08 -12.19 -27.98
N GLN A 17 -7.41 -10.91 -27.97
CA GLN A 17 -8.27 -10.35 -26.94
C GLN A 17 -9.73 -10.80 -27.09
N THR A 18 -10.39 -11.00 -25.98
CA THR A 18 -11.84 -11.18 -25.90
C THR A 18 -12.56 -9.83 -26.01
N VAL A 19 -13.85 -9.87 -26.32
CA VAL A 19 -14.69 -8.66 -26.41
C VAL A 19 -14.67 -7.85 -25.11
N ILE A 20 -14.67 -8.51 -23.94
CA ILE A 20 -14.63 -7.80 -22.64
C ILE A 20 -13.29 -7.12 -22.40
N GLU A 21 -12.18 -7.73 -22.80
CA GLU A 21 -10.83 -7.15 -22.68
C GLU A 21 -10.66 -5.94 -23.60
N ALA A 22 -11.06 -6.08 -24.87
CA ALA A 22 -11.04 -4.98 -25.83
C ALA A 22 -11.90 -3.79 -25.35
N ALA A 23 -13.11 -4.07 -24.85
CA ALA A 23 -14.01 -3.06 -24.31
C ALA A 23 -13.39 -2.34 -23.10
N ARG A 24 -12.85 -3.10 -22.14
CA ARG A 24 -12.23 -2.55 -20.91
C ARG A 24 -11.03 -1.65 -21.21
N GLU A 25 -10.12 -2.05 -22.10
CA GLU A 25 -8.95 -1.23 -22.49
C GLU A 25 -9.38 0.11 -23.11
N ASN A 26 -10.58 0.17 -23.70
CA ASN A 26 -11.15 1.38 -24.27
C ASN A 26 -12.20 2.07 -23.37
N GLY A 27 -12.23 1.75 -22.07
CA GLY A 27 -13.07 2.41 -21.08
C GLY A 27 -14.55 2.03 -21.13
N ILE A 28 -14.93 0.96 -21.86
CA ILE A 28 -16.31 0.46 -21.95
C ILE A 28 -16.49 -0.68 -20.94
N ASP A 29 -17.32 -0.45 -19.91
CA ASP A 29 -17.63 -1.47 -18.90
C ASP A 29 -18.74 -2.42 -19.38
N ILE A 30 -18.42 -3.72 -19.44
CA ILE A 30 -19.38 -4.80 -19.65
C ILE A 30 -19.61 -5.50 -18.31
N PRO A 31 -20.83 -5.51 -17.75
CA PRO A 31 -21.12 -6.12 -16.46
C PRO A 31 -20.70 -7.58 -16.38
N HIS A 32 -20.06 -7.97 -15.28
CA HIS A 32 -19.54 -9.33 -15.09
C HIS A 32 -19.34 -9.65 -13.60
N PHE A 33 -19.34 -10.95 -13.23
CA PHE A 33 -18.97 -11.41 -11.89
C PHE A 33 -17.81 -12.39 -11.93
N CYS A 34 -17.85 -13.43 -12.76
CA CYS A 34 -16.85 -14.49 -12.72
C CYS A 34 -15.54 -14.12 -13.42
N TRP A 35 -15.57 -13.22 -14.41
CA TRP A 35 -14.37 -12.78 -15.11
C TRP A 35 -13.51 -11.85 -14.24
N HIS A 36 -12.21 -12.03 -14.33
CA HIS A 36 -11.20 -11.15 -13.75
C HIS A 36 -9.99 -11.11 -14.71
N PRO A 37 -9.36 -9.95 -14.96
CA PRO A 37 -8.31 -9.83 -15.98
C PRO A 37 -7.12 -10.76 -15.76
N SER A 38 -6.77 -11.04 -14.52
CA SER A 38 -5.62 -11.90 -14.16
C SER A 38 -6.02 -13.34 -13.76
N LEU A 39 -7.22 -13.78 -14.10
CA LEU A 39 -7.66 -15.17 -13.87
C LEU A 39 -8.21 -15.79 -15.14
N SER A 40 -8.09 -17.10 -15.28
CA SER A 40 -8.68 -17.85 -16.38
C SER A 40 -10.18 -17.60 -16.53
N VAL A 41 -10.72 -17.78 -17.73
CA VAL A 41 -12.14 -17.53 -18.02
C VAL A 41 -13.00 -18.70 -17.52
N SER A 42 -13.92 -18.42 -16.59
CA SER A 42 -14.90 -19.40 -16.12
C SER A 42 -16.19 -19.41 -16.94
N GLY A 43 -16.66 -18.26 -17.42
CA GLY A 43 -17.85 -18.11 -18.26
C GLY A 43 -19.18 -18.52 -17.60
N ASN A 44 -19.24 -18.73 -16.29
CA ASN A 44 -20.38 -19.35 -15.59
C ASN A 44 -21.46 -18.35 -15.14
N CYS A 45 -21.14 -17.08 -14.86
CA CYS A 45 -22.10 -16.11 -14.32
C CYS A 45 -23.09 -15.56 -15.35
N ARG A 46 -22.76 -15.59 -16.62
CA ARG A 46 -23.60 -15.13 -17.76
C ARG A 46 -24.04 -13.66 -17.75
N VAL A 47 -23.52 -12.82 -16.87
CA VAL A 47 -23.90 -11.39 -16.81
C VAL A 47 -23.29 -10.59 -17.96
N CYS A 48 -22.16 -11.02 -18.50
CA CYS A 48 -21.47 -10.38 -19.62
C CYS A 48 -22.05 -10.73 -21.02
N LEU A 49 -23.31 -11.17 -21.09
CA LEU A 49 -23.98 -11.42 -22.38
C LEU A 49 -24.05 -10.13 -23.21
N VAL A 50 -23.76 -10.26 -24.50
CA VAL A 50 -23.82 -9.19 -25.51
C VAL A 50 -24.46 -9.73 -26.79
N GLU A 51 -25.07 -8.86 -27.57
CA GLU A 51 -25.53 -9.18 -28.92
C GLU A 51 -24.44 -8.84 -29.93
N ILE A 52 -24.13 -9.78 -30.80
CA ILE A 52 -23.15 -9.58 -31.87
C ILE A 52 -23.91 -9.72 -33.19
N GLU A 53 -23.78 -8.73 -34.08
CA GLU A 53 -24.46 -8.79 -35.39
C GLU A 53 -24.09 -10.05 -36.16
N LYS A 54 -25.04 -10.59 -36.89
CA LYS A 54 -24.94 -11.84 -37.64
C LYS A 54 -24.82 -13.11 -36.79
N MET A 55 -24.81 -13.01 -35.45
CA MET A 55 -24.89 -14.16 -34.56
C MET A 55 -26.34 -14.38 -34.09
N PRO A 56 -26.90 -15.59 -34.21
CA PRO A 56 -28.32 -15.84 -33.87
C PRO A 56 -28.58 -15.82 -32.36
N LYS A 57 -27.56 -16.00 -31.54
CA LYS A 57 -27.64 -16.08 -30.06
C LYS A 57 -26.72 -15.04 -29.42
N LEU A 58 -27.10 -14.60 -28.20
CA LEU A 58 -26.22 -13.80 -27.38
C LEU A 58 -24.92 -14.55 -27.06
N ALA A 59 -23.82 -13.83 -27.09
CA ALA A 59 -22.49 -14.33 -26.75
C ALA A 59 -22.04 -13.86 -25.37
N ILE A 60 -21.18 -14.60 -24.72
CA ILE A 60 -20.53 -14.16 -23.48
C ILE A 60 -19.24 -13.39 -23.81
N ALA A 61 -19.22 -12.10 -23.53
CA ALA A 61 -18.10 -11.21 -23.89
C ALA A 61 -16.75 -11.67 -23.32
N CYS A 62 -16.75 -12.33 -22.17
CA CYS A 62 -15.52 -12.77 -21.48
C CYS A 62 -14.80 -13.98 -22.14
N SER A 63 -15.47 -14.70 -23.08
CA SER A 63 -14.86 -15.84 -23.79
C SER A 63 -15.00 -15.75 -25.31
N THR A 64 -15.62 -14.71 -25.81
CA THR A 64 -15.74 -14.49 -27.26
C THR A 64 -14.58 -13.62 -27.70
N PHE A 65 -13.72 -14.17 -28.56
CA PHE A 65 -12.60 -13.42 -29.14
C PHE A 65 -13.11 -12.31 -30.05
N ALA A 66 -12.51 -11.13 -29.94
CA ALA A 66 -12.77 -10.01 -30.82
C ALA A 66 -12.27 -10.33 -32.25
N ALA A 67 -13.06 -10.00 -33.27
CA ALA A 67 -12.72 -10.18 -34.67
C ALA A 67 -12.92 -8.87 -35.44
N ASP A 68 -12.03 -8.61 -36.41
CA ASP A 68 -12.08 -7.37 -37.20
C ASP A 68 -13.45 -7.15 -37.87
N GLY A 69 -13.99 -5.94 -37.75
CA GLY A 69 -15.30 -5.58 -38.25
C GLY A 69 -16.48 -6.14 -37.44
N MET A 70 -16.25 -6.76 -36.27
CA MET A 70 -17.33 -7.22 -35.38
C MET A 70 -18.12 -6.03 -34.84
N VAL A 71 -19.45 -6.14 -34.83
CA VAL A 71 -20.35 -5.13 -34.22
C VAL A 71 -21.04 -5.75 -33.01
N VAL A 72 -20.86 -5.12 -31.86
CA VAL A 72 -21.27 -5.59 -30.53
C VAL A 72 -22.24 -4.59 -29.91
N HIS A 73 -23.39 -5.07 -29.44
CA HIS A 73 -24.37 -4.28 -28.71
C HIS A 73 -24.47 -4.77 -27.27
N THR A 74 -24.05 -3.92 -26.32
CA THR A 74 -24.10 -4.22 -24.88
C THR A 74 -25.43 -3.79 -24.24
N LYS A 75 -26.23 -2.98 -24.95
CA LYS A 75 -27.47 -2.34 -24.47
C LYS A 75 -28.67 -2.63 -25.34
N SER A 76 -28.61 -3.60 -26.26
CA SER A 76 -29.81 -3.98 -27.04
C SER A 76 -30.90 -4.53 -26.10
N GLU A 77 -32.15 -4.42 -26.49
CA GLU A 77 -33.29 -4.91 -25.71
C GLU A 77 -33.13 -6.39 -25.33
N LYS A 78 -32.71 -7.22 -26.28
CA LYS A 78 -32.41 -8.64 -26.05
C LYS A 78 -31.32 -8.88 -25.02
N THR A 79 -30.25 -8.06 -25.05
CA THR A 79 -29.15 -8.12 -24.08
C THR A 79 -29.62 -7.71 -22.68
N LEU A 80 -30.40 -6.63 -22.58
CA LEU A 80 -30.92 -6.15 -21.30
C LEU A 80 -31.89 -7.15 -20.67
N GLN A 81 -32.84 -7.71 -21.46
CA GLN A 81 -33.77 -8.75 -20.99
C GLN A 81 -33.02 -9.99 -20.45
N ALA A 82 -32.01 -10.46 -21.20
CA ALA A 82 -31.21 -11.60 -20.76
C ALA A 82 -30.43 -11.30 -19.47
N ARG A 83 -29.85 -10.11 -19.33
CA ARG A 83 -29.15 -9.69 -18.14
C ARG A 83 -30.08 -9.57 -16.93
N ASN A 84 -31.29 -9.00 -17.12
CA ASN A 84 -32.29 -8.94 -16.07
C ASN A 84 -32.67 -10.33 -15.56
N ALA A 85 -32.87 -11.29 -16.46
CA ALA A 85 -33.16 -12.67 -16.09
C ALA A 85 -32.03 -13.33 -15.32
N VAL A 86 -30.79 -13.10 -15.74
CA VAL A 86 -29.61 -13.61 -15.01
C VAL A 86 -29.51 -12.98 -13.62
N MET A 87 -29.76 -11.69 -13.47
CA MET A 87 -29.80 -11.03 -12.18
C MET A 87 -30.89 -11.61 -11.27
N GLU A 88 -32.08 -11.87 -11.80
CA GLU A 88 -33.17 -12.53 -11.08
C GLU A 88 -32.72 -13.91 -10.55
N PHE A 89 -32.11 -14.76 -11.40
CA PHE A 89 -31.58 -16.05 -10.98
C PHE A 89 -30.54 -15.95 -9.85
N LEU A 90 -29.65 -14.96 -9.87
CA LEU A 90 -28.67 -14.74 -8.81
C LEU A 90 -29.33 -14.30 -7.50
N LEU A 91 -30.45 -13.56 -7.58
CA LEU A 91 -31.14 -13.01 -6.42
C LEU A 91 -32.15 -13.98 -5.77
N ILE A 92 -32.63 -14.99 -6.50
CA ILE A 92 -33.63 -15.97 -6.00
C ILE A 92 -33.27 -16.50 -4.60
N ASN A 93 -32.03 -16.97 -4.41
CA ASN A 93 -31.57 -17.52 -3.15
C ASN A 93 -30.66 -16.58 -2.36
N HIS A 94 -30.29 -15.41 -2.92
CA HIS A 94 -29.45 -14.46 -2.21
C HIS A 94 -30.18 -13.87 -0.98
N PRO A 95 -29.56 -13.89 0.23
CA PRO A 95 -30.24 -13.43 1.44
C PRO A 95 -30.43 -11.90 1.45
N LEU A 96 -31.46 -11.43 2.14
CA LEU A 96 -31.72 -9.99 2.34
C LEU A 96 -30.84 -9.41 3.49
N ASP A 97 -29.56 -9.69 3.41
CA ASP A 97 -28.60 -9.39 4.47
C ASP A 97 -27.86 -8.04 4.27
N CYS A 98 -28.20 -7.23 3.26
CA CYS A 98 -27.46 -5.99 2.98
C CYS A 98 -27.23 -5.10 4.21
N PRO A 99 -28.20 -4.91 5.12
CA PRO A 99 -27.99 -4.10 6.33
C PRO A 99 -26.91 -4.65 7.27
N ILE A 100 -26.67 -5.95 7.28
CA ILE A 100 -25.67 -6.63 8.13
C ILE A 100 -24.52 -7.23 7.32
N CYS A 101 -24.49 -7.03 6.01
CA CYS A 101 -23.43 -7.51 5.12
C CYS A 101 -22.28 -6.51 5.12
N ASP A 102 -21.06 -7.01 5.33
CA ASP A 102 -19.86 -6.16 5.37
C ASP A 102 -19.52 -5.53 4.00
N GLU A 103 -19.95 -6.16 2.92
CA GLU A 103 -19.77 -5.71 1.54
C GLU A 103 -20.76 -4.60 1.11
N ALA A 104 -21.72 -4.22 1.96
CA ALA A 104 -22.70 -3.20 1.60
C ALA A 104 -22.04 -1.87 1.23
N GLY A 105 -22.40 -1.31 0.07
CA GLY A 105 -21.84 -0.08 -0.49
C GLY A 105 -20.65 -0.29 -1.45
N GLU A 106 -20.06 -1.49 -1.50
CA GLU A 106 -19.00 -1.88 -2.45
C GLU A 106 -19.37 -3.17 -3.21
N CYS A 107 -20.57 -3.71 -2.99
CA CYS A 107 -21.04 -4.97 -3.55
C CYS A 107 -21.51 -4.82 -5.01
N LYS A 108 -20.80 -5.49 -5.94
CA LYS A 108 -21.18 -5.47 -7.38
C LYS A 108 -22.54 -6.10 -7.66
N LEU A 109 -22.98 -7.09 -6.85
CA LEU A 109 -24.32 -7.65 -7.00
C LEU A 109 -25.40 -6.61 -6.66
N GLN A 110 -25.19 -5.81 -5.62
CA GLN A 110 -26.11 -4.73 -5.24
C GLN A 110 -26.19 -3.66 -6.34
N GLU A 111 -25.05 -3.22 -6.88
CA GLU A 111 -25.03 -2.26 -7.99
C GLU A 111 -25.71 -2.77 -9.25
N TYR A 112 -25.43 -4.03 -9.64
CA TYR A 112 -26.01 -4.60 -10.86
C TYR A 112 -27.48 -4.96 -10.67
N ALA A 113 -27.92 -5.34 -9.46
CA ALA A 113 -29.33 -5.51 -9.16
C ALA A 113 -30.10 -4.19 -9.33
N PHE A 114 -29.50 -3.07 -8.93
CA PHE A 114 -30.09 -1.74 -9.10
C PHE A 114 -30.12 -1.30 -10.56
N LYS A 115 -29.05 -1.55 -11.32
CA LYS A 115 -28.94 -1.15 -12.74
C LYS A 115 -29.68 -2.07 -13.71
N HIS A 116 -29.81 -3.35 -13.40
CA HIS A 116 -30.25 -4.41 -14.32
C HIS A 116 -31.29 -5.36 -13.72
N GLY A 117 -31.78 -5.13 -12.51
CA GLY A 117 -32.86 -5.91 -11.91
C GLY A 117 -34.25 -5.37 -12.27
N TYR A 118 -35.28 -6.15 -12.00
CA TYR A 118 -36.66 -5.75 -12.19
C TYR A 118 -37.23 -4.80 -11.12
N GLY A 119 -36.47 -4.57 -10.04
CA GLY A 119 -36.89 -3.74 -8.92
C GLY A 119 -37.82 -4.44 -7.91
N GLU A 120 -38.43 -5.55 -8.28
CA GLU A 120 -39.31 -6.37 -7.45
C GLU A 120 -38.96 -7.85 -7.59
N SER A 121 -39.35 -8.68 -6.58
CA SER A 121 -39.17 -10.12 -6.64
C SER A 121 -40.47 -10.80 -7.04
N ARG A 122 -40.40 -11.70 -8.02
CA ARG A 122 -41.51 -12.60 -8.40
C ARG A 122 -41.43 -13.95 -7.70
N PHE A 123 -40.34 -14.17 -6.91
CA PHE A 123 -40.08 -15.42 -6.21
C PHE A 123 -40.77 -15.38 -4.85
N ASP A 124 -41.71 -16.28 -4.62
CA ASP A 124 -42.56 -16.40 -3.43
C ASP A 124 -42.24 -17.62 -2.55
N GLU A 125 -41.33 -18.50 -3.03
CA GLU A 125 -40.87 -19.64 -2.26
C GLU A 125 -39.81 -19.26 -1.22
N MET A 126 -39.53 -20.18 -0.28
CA MET A 126 -38.50 -20.01 0.71
C MET A 126 -37.10 -20.12 0.08
N LYS A 127 -36.22 -19.15 0.40
CA LYS A 127 -34.82 -19.18 -0.01
C LYS A 127 -34.09 -20.37 0.61
N ASN A 128 -33.19 -21.01 -0.16
CA ASN A 128 -32.36 -22.11 0.30
C ASN A 128 -31.40 -21.65 1.40
N ARG A 129 -31.31 -22.45 2.44
CA ARG A 129 -30.39 -22.21 3.57
C ARG A 129 -29.06 -22.92 3.34
N LYS A 130 -27.97 -22.20 3.57
CA LYS A 130 -26.59 -22.72 3.55
C LYS A 130 -25.87 -22.32 4.84
N ASP A 131 -24.71 -22.93 5.07
CA ASP A 131 -23.88 -22.60 6.23
C ASP A 131 -23.45 -21.12 6.17
N LYS A 132 -23.59 -20.44 7.30
CA LYS A 132 -23.14 -19.07 7.51
C LYS A 132 -22.04 -19.05 8.56
N ARG A 133 -21.18 -18.01 8.50
CA ARG A 133 -20.10 -17.79 9.47
C ARG A 133 -19.13 -18.96 9.57
N VAL A 134 -18.79 -19.56 8.43
CA VAL A 134 -17.82 -20.65 8.35
C VAL A 134 -16.41 -20.05 8.30
N ALA A 135 -15.57 -20.38 9.29
CA ALA A 135 -14.15 -20.05 9.19
C ALA A 135 -13.50 -21.01 8.19
N LEU A 136 -12.99 -20.49 7.06
CA LEU A 136 -12.21 -21.30 6.12
C LEU A 136 -10.75 -21.45 6.56
N GLY A 137 -10.31 -20.56 7.44
CA GLY A 137 -8.98 -20.49 8.03
C GLY A 137 -8.89 -19.32 9.03
N PRO A 138 -7.70 -18.94 9.45
CA PRO A 138 -7.51 -17.91 10.48
C PRO A 138 -7.97 -16.51 10.02
N ARG A 139 -7.97 -16.23 8.71
CA ARG A 139 -8.18 -14.88 8.17
C ARG A 139 -9.53 -14.65 7.50
N ILE A 140 -10.18 -15.71 7.01
CA ILE A 140 -11.39 -15.61 6.19
C ILE A 140 -12.61 -16.15 6.92
N MET A 141 -13.69 -15.35 6.86
CA MET A 141 -15.03 -15.80 7.23
C MET A 141 -15.88 -15.93 5.96
N PHE A 142 -16.48 -17.09 5.75
CA PHE A 142 -17.32 -17.41 4.60
C PHE A 142 -18.80 -17.45 4.98
N ASP A 143 -19.64 -16.90 4.11
CA ASP A 143 -21.09 -17.00 4.16
C ASP A 143 -21.60 -17.66 2.87
N GLY A 144 -22.05 -18.92 2.99
CA GLY A 144 -22.49 -19.73 1.86
C GLY A 144 -23.76 -19.22 1.21
N GLU A 145 -24.66 -18.54 1.95
CA GLU A 145 -25.89 -17.99 1.39
C GLU A 145 -25.62 -16.78 0.48
N ARG A 146 -24.55 -16.01 0.77
CA ARG A 146 -24.18 -14.84 -0.05
C ARG A 146 -23.37 -15.21 -1.28
N CYS A 147 -22.82 -16.42 -1.31
CA CYS A 147 -21.96 -16.89 -2.40
C CYS A 147 -22.76 -17.07 -3.70
N ILE A 148 -22.30 -16.42 -4.78
CA ILE A 148 -22.87 -16.56 -6.13
C ILE A 148 -22.13 -17.57 -7.01
N SER A 149 -21.25 -18.39 -6.40
CA SER A 149 -20.50 -19.47 -7.05
C SER A 149 -19.69 -19.03 -8.30
N CYS A 150 -19.13 -17.83 -8.28
CA CYS A 150 -18.39 -17.27 -9.41
C CYS A 150 -17.01 -17.90 -9.64
N SER A 151 -16.52 -18.72 -8.74
CA SER A 151 -15.23 -19.42 -8.74
C SER A 151 -13.97 -18.54 -8.69
N ARG A 152 -14.02 -17.22 -8.53
CA ARG A 152 -12.82 -16.38 -8.48
C ARG A 152 -11.84 -16.80 -7.40
N CYS A 153 -12.32 -17.06 -6.18
CA CYS A 153 -11.47 -17.46 -5.04
C CYS A 153 -10.80 -18.82 -5.26
N ILE A 154 -11.48 -19.78 -5.89
CA ILE A 154 -10.91 -21.09 -6.22
C ILE A 154 -9.81 -20.93 -7.26
N ARG A 155 -10.09 -20.22 -8.36
CA ARG A 155 -9.09 -19.97 -9.41
C ARG A 155 -7.91 -19.14 -8.91
N PHE A 156 -8.15 -18.16 -8.05
CA PHE A 156 -7.06 -17.42 -7.40
C PHE A 156 -6.16 -18.33 -6.57
N SER A 157 -6.76 -19.21 -5.75
CA SER A 157 -6.01 -20.16 -4.92
C SER A 157 -5.14 -21.10 -5.76
N ASP A 158 -5.67 -21.55 -6.90
CA ASP A 158 -4.99 -22.47 -7.81
C ASP A 158 -3.96 -21.75 -8.72
N GLU A 159 -4.39 -20.71 -9.42
CA GLU A 159 -3.63 -20.08 -10.50
C GLU A 159 -2.57 -19.08 -9.98
N ILE A 160 -2.92 -18.27 -8.97
CA ILE A 160 -2.07 -17.18 -8.47
C ILE A 160 -1.30 -17.61 -7.22
N ALA A 161 -2.01 -18.08 -6.18
CA ALA A 161 -1.37 -18.53 -4.95
C ALA A 161 -0.67 -19.89 -5.12
N LYS A 162 -0.94 -20.61 -6.21
CA LYS A 162 -0.40 -21.94 -6.54
C LYS A 162 -0.63 -22.97 -5.41
N GLN A 163 -1.75 -22.81 -4.71
CA GLN A 163 -2.16 -23.66 -3.61
C GLN A 163 -3.63 -24.03 -3.77
N ASN A 164 -3.91 -25.25 -4.17
CA ASN A 164 -5.27 -25.72 -4.43
C ASN A 164 -5.98 -26.07 -3.11
N GLN A 165 -6.30 -25.06 -2.30
CA GLN A 165 -6.89 -25.22 -0.96
C GLN A 165 -8.43 -25.11 -0.95
N LEU A 166 -9.04 -24.56 -2.00
CA LEU A 166 -10.47 -24.33 -2.09
C LEU A 166 -11.11 -25.13 -3.21
N THR A 167 -12.30 -25.69 -2.98
CA THR A 167 -13.06 -26.38 -4.00
C THR A 167 -14.56 -26.19 -3.83
N PHE A 168 -15.32 -26.40 -4.92
CA PHE A 168 -16.76 -26.58 -4.83
C PHE A 168 -17.11 -27.95 -4.30
N VAL A 169 -18.02 -27.99 -3.35
CA VAL A 169 -18.63 -29.22 -2.86
C VAL A 169 -20.14 -29.17 -3.07
N GLN A 170 -20.78 -30.36 -3.12
CA GLN A 170 -22.19 -30.51 -3.43
C GLN A 170 -22.53 -30.09 -4.87
N ARG A 171 -23.79 -29.98 -5.22
CA ARG A 171 -24.26 -29.63 -6.56
C ARG A 171 -25.65 -28.98 -6.53
N GLY A 172 -26.05 -28.37 -7.65
CA GLY A 172 -27.32 -27.68 -7.79
C GLY A 172 -27.41 -26.49 -6.82
N ASP A 173 -28.53 -26.35 -6.19
CA ASP A 173 -28.86 -25.27 -5.24
C ASP A 173 -28.03 -25.30 -3.94
N ARG A 174 -27.41 -26.47 -3.64
CA ARG A 174 -26.60 -26.69 -2.45
C ARG A 174 -25.11 -26.45 -2.66
N VAL A 175 -24.67 -26.14 -3.88
CA VAL A 175 -23.26 -25.92 -4.15
C VAL A 175 -22.67 -24.86 -3.20
N THR A 176 -21.52 -25.19 -2.59
CA THR A 176 -20.83 -24.29 -1.66
C THR A 176 -19.31 -24.48 -1.78
N ILE A 177 -18.54 -23.61 -1.15
CA ILE A 177 -17.08 -23.67 -1.13
C ILE A 177 -16.64 -24.27 0.20
N LYS A 178 -15.66 -25.17 0.15
CA LYS A 178 -14.98 -25.70 1.34
C LYS A 178 -13.49 -25.90 1.07
N THR A 179 -12.74 -25.99 2.12
CA THR A 179 -11.37 -26.51 2.12
C THR A 179 -11.38 -28.02 2.04
N PHE A 180 -10.25 -28.63 1.72
CA PHE A 180 -10.11 -30.08 1.84
C PHE A 180 -10.17 -30.51 3.32
N PRO A 181 -10.64 -31.74 3.63
CA PRO A 181 -10.71 -32.22 5.00
C PRO A 181 -9.34 -32.17 5.70
N GLY A 182 -9.29 -31.51 6.84
CA GLY A 182 -8.05 -31.35 7.63
C GLY A 182 -7.14 -30.21 7.20
N GLU A 183 -7.50 -29.46 6.16
CA GLU A 183 -6.76 -28.30 5.69
C GLU A 183 -7.47 -26.99 6.00
N GLU A 184 -6.69 -25.97 6.30
CA GLU A 184 -7.17 -24.59 6.43
C GLU A 184 -6.80 -23.77 5.19
N PHE A 185 -7.63 -22.80 4.85
CA PHE A 185 -7.31 -21.83 3.83
C PHE A 185 -6.43 -20.73 4.44
N ASP A 186 -5.13 -20.99 4.44
CA ASP A 186 -4.11 -20.11 5.01
C ASP A 186 -2.83 -20.15 4.17
N ASN A 187 -2.64 -19.11 3.37
CA ASN A 187 -1.43 -18.89 2.58
C ASN A 187 -1.08 -17.39 2.61
N PRO A 188 0.11 -16.97 2.18
CA PRO A 188 0.54 -15.58 2.22
C PRO A 188 -0.33 -14.57 1.44
N TYR A 189 -1.32 -15.05 0.67
CA TYR A 189 -2.16 -14.24 -0.23
C TYR A 189 -3.66 -14.43 -0.03
N THR A 190 -4.07 -15.11 1.03
CA THR A 190 -5.45 -15.51 1.31
C THR A 190 -6.45 -14.37 1.23
N LEU A 191 -6.10 -13.19 1.76
CA LEU A 191 -7.00 -12.04 1.81
C LEU A 191 -7.31 -11.39 0.46
N ASN A 192 -6.54 -11.67 -0.60
CA ASN A 192 -6.92 -11.22 -1.95
C ASN A 192 -8.25 -11.82 -2.41
N THR A 193 -8.64 -12.98 -1.87
CA THR A 193 -9.95 -13.56 -2.18
C THR A 193 -11.12 -12.75 -1.64
N VAL A 194 -10.90 -11.93 -0.62
CA VAL A 194 -11.89 -10.95 -0.14
C VAL A 194 -12.06 -9.85 -1.17
N ASP A 195 -10.95 -9.27 -1.66
CA ASP A 195 -10.99 -8.15 -2.61
C ASP A 195 -11.63 -8.52 -3.95
N ILE A 196 -11.36 -9.75 -4.43
CA ILE A 196 -11.90 -10.20 -5.72
C ILE A 196 -13.29 -10.85 -5.60
N CYS A 197 -13.79 -11.07 -4.38
CA CYS A 197 -15.14 -11.58 -4.19
C CYS A 197 -16.15 -10.48 -4.57
N PRO A 198 -17.02 -10.69 -5.57
CA PRO A 198 -17.93 -9.64 -6.03
C PRO A 198 -19.12 -9.41 -5.08
N VAL A 199 -19.17 -10.12 -3.95
CA VAL A 199 -20.27 -10.11 -2.98
C VAL A 199 -19.72 -10.38 -1.57
N GLY A 200 -20.45 -10.05 -0.52
CA GLY A 200 -20.03 -10.25 0.87
C GLY A 200 -20.02 -11.71 1.34
N ALA A 201 -19.63 -12.66 0.47
CA ALA A 201 -19.51 -14.06 0.83
C ALA A 201 -18.19 -14.37 1.53
N LEU A 202 -17.09 -13.75 1.11
CA LEU A 202 -15.79 -13.83 1.78
C LEU A 202 -15.50 -12.50 2.44
N THR A 203 -15.20 -12.52 3.72
CA THR A 203 -14.90 -11.31 4.49
C THR A 203 -13.65 -11.52 5.35
N SER A 204 -12.84 -10.47 5.49
CA SER A 204 -11.67 -10.49 6.38
C SER A 204 -12.11 -10.54 7.84
N ARG A 205 -11.64 -11.52 8.60
CA ARG A 205 -11.92 -11.61 10.04
C ARG A 205 -11.34 -10.42 10.82
N ASP A 206 -10.26 -9.84 10.32
CA ASP A 206 -9.62 -8.68 10.93
C ASP A 206 -10.45 -7.40 10.76
N PHE A 207 -11.01 -7.18 9.55
CA PHE A 207 -11.75 -5.95 9.24
C PHE A 207 -13.26 -6.07 9.49
N ARG A 208 -13.84 -7.27 9.46
CA ARG A 208 -15.28 -7.49 9.51
C ARG A 208 -15.99 -6.69 10.61
N PHE A 209 -17.00 -5.91 10.21
CA PHE A 209 -17.84 -5.07 11.07
C PHE A 209 -17.13 -3.88 11.75
N LYS A 210 -15.90 -3.53 11.39
CA LYS A 210 -15.20 -2.38 11.95
C LYS A 210 -15.70 -1.05 11.38
N ALA A 211 -15.95 -0.97 10.08
CA ALA A 211 -16.42 0.25 9.42
C ALA A 211 -17.23 -0.07 8.17
N ARG A 212 -18.02 0.89 7.72
CA ARG A 212 -18.68 0.86 6.40
C ARG A 212 -17.84 1.64 5.39
N VAL A 213 -17.90 1.23 4.12
CA VAL A 213 -17.12 1.87 3.06
C VAL A 213 -17.38 3.37 2.94
N TRP A 214 -18.62 3.80 3.13
CA TRP A 214 -19.02 5.22 3.08
C TRP A 214 -18.62 6.04 4.31
N ASP A 215 -18.16 5.39 5.38
CA ASP A 215 -17.60 6.04 6.58
C ASP A 215 -16.08 6.21 6.49
N MET A 216 -15.47 5.74 5.40
CA MET A 216 -14.03 5.76 5.20
C MET A 216 -13.67 6.61 3.99
N SER A 217 -12.48 7.21 4.01
CA SER A 217 -11.80 7.75 2.85
C SER A 217 -10.65 6.83 2.43
N SER A 218 -10.32 6.80 1.14
CA SER A 218 -9.19 6.04 0.62
C SER A 218 -8.12 6.96 0.06
N THR A 219 -6.85 6.62 0.31
CA THR A 219 -5.69 7.31 -0.25
C THR A 219 -4.82 6.30 -1.00
N LYS A 220 -4.48 6.64 -2.24
CA LYS A 220 -3.57 5.86 -3.09
C LYS A 220 -2.13 6.04 -2.61
N THR A 221 -1.49 4.97 -2.19
CA THR A 221 -0.13 4.99 -1.65
C THR A 221 0.61 3.69 -1.96
N ILE A 222 1.76 3.48 -1.32
CA ILE A 222 2.63 2.32 -1.53
C ILE A 222 2.80 1.56 -0.22
N CYS A 223 2.79 0.24 -0.31
CA CYS A 223 3.05 -0.65 0.82
C CYS A 223 4.53 -0.61 1.21
N PRO A 224 4.89 -0.31 2.48
CA PRO A 224 6.27 -0.26 2.94
C PRO A 224 6.80 -1.62 3.45
N GLY A 225 6.11 -2.73 3.17
CA GLY A 225 6.42 -4.02 3.81
C GLY A 225 7.63 -4.77 3.25
N CYS A 226 8.07 -4.44 2.03
CA CYS A 226 9.27 -4.99 1.40
C CYS A 226 9.63 -4.20 0.13
N ALA A 227 10.75 -4.52 -0.48
CA ALA A 227 11.26 -3.86 -1.68
C ALA A 227 10.38 -3.99 -2.94
N ARG A 228 9.30 -4.79 -2.93
CA ARG A 228 8.33 -4.84 -4.02
C ARG A 228 7.62 -3.50 -4.21
N GLY A 229 7.23 -2.81 -3.12
CA GLY A 229 6.51 -1.53 -3.19
C GLY A 229 5.13 -1.66 -3.85
N CYS A 230 4.31 -2.63 -3.40
CA CYS A 230 2.97 -2.84 -3.94
C CYS A 230 2.12 -1.57 -3.88
N ASN A 231 1.39 -1.30 -4.94
CA ASN A 231 0.41 -0.21 -4.99
C ASN A 231 -0.82 -0.60 -4.17
N ILE A 232 -1.23 0.28 -3.26
CA ILE A 232 -2.34 0.03 -2.35
C ILE A 232 -3.27 1.24 -2.21
N ASP A 233 -4.51 0.97 -1.83
CA ASP A 233 -5.42 1.95 -1.27
C ASP A 233 -5.46 1.78 0.26
N MET A 234 -5.20 2.88 0.96
CA MET A 234 -5.23 2.94 2.42
C MET A 234 -6.55 3.58 2.86
N TRP A 235 -7.35 2.83 3.60
CA TRP A 235 -8.68 3.23 4.03
C TRP A 235 -8.67 3.72 5.47
N VAL A 236 -9.12 4.95 5.68
CA VAL A 236 -9.03 5.67 6.95
C VAL A 236 -10.42 6.10 7.43
N ARG A 237 -10.62 6.00 8.75
CA ARG A 237 -11.77 6.55 9.48
C ARG A 237 -11.30 7.17 10.79
N ASN A 238 -11.71 8.38 11.09
CA ASN A 238 -11.33 9.09 12.32
C ASN A 238 -9.80 9.14 12.54
N ASN A 239 -9.04 9.42 11.49
CA ASN A 239 -7.58 9.46 11.48
C ASN A 239 -6.90 8.12 11.91
N GLU A 240 -7.62 7.01 11.79
CA GLU A 240 -7.12 5.66 12.06
C GLU A 240 -7.20 4.82 10.79
N ILE A 241 -6.16 4.08 10.47
CA ILE A 241 -6.12 3.19 9.30
C ILE A 241 -6.93 1.94 9.63
N MET A 242 -7.98 1.69 8.86
CA MET A 242 -8.93 0.60 9.07
C MET A 242 -8.56 -0.65 8.27
N ARG A 243 -8.12 -0.48 7.01
CA ARG A 243 -7.71 -1.59 6.13
C ARG A 243 -6.81 -1.08 5.01
N LEU A 244 -6.06 -2.02 4.40
CA LEU A 244 -5.33 -1.84 3.14
C LEU A 244 -5.93 -2.77 2.09
N THR A 245 -6.08 -2.28 0.86
CA THR A 245 -6.48 -3.08 -0.29
C THR A 245 -5.50 -2.90 -1.44
N PRO A 246 -5.26 -3.95 -2.27
CA PRO A 246 -4.39 -3.80 -3.43
C PRO A 246 -5.02 -2.88 -4.47
N ARG A 247 -4.19 -2.09 -5.12
CA ARG A 247 -4.53 -1.26 -6.26
C ARG A 247 -3.81 -1.78 -7.50
N GLU A 248 -4.55 -1.85 -8.61
CA GLU A 248 -4.00 -2.34 -9.88
C GLU A 248 -2.75 -1.56 -10.31
N ASN A 249 -1.65 -2.28 -10.50
CA ASN A 249 -0.46 -1.82 -11.20
C ASN A 249 0.23 -3.01 -11.90
N PRO A 250 0.03 -3.17 -13.23
CA PRO A 250 0.62 -4.28 -14.00
C PRO A 250 2.14 -4.36 -13.93
N GLU A 251 2.80 -3.23 -13.69
CA GLU A 251 4.26 -3.12 -13.64
C GLU A 251 4.86 -3.44 -12.26
N VAL A 252 4.04 -3.67 -11.22
CA VAL A 252 4.53 -3.86 -9.84
C VAL A 252 3.89 -5.07 -9.16
N ASN A 253 2.59 -5.05 -8.97
CA ASN A 253 1.87 -6.03 -8.16
C ASN A 253 0.60 -6.56 -8.82
N ASP A 254 0.37 -6.25 -10.10
CA ASP A 254 -0.86 -6.58 -10.80
C ASP A 254 -2.10 -6.15 -9.98
N TYR A 255 -2.86 -7.09 -9.46
CA TYR A 255 -4.05 -6.86 -8.61
C TYR A 255 -3.87 -7.32 -7.16
N TRP A 256 -2.66 -7.70 -6.76
CA TRP A 256 -2.44 -8.50 -5.56
C TRP A 256 -1.60 -7.78 -4.51
N MET A 257 -1.73 -8.22 -3.26
CA MET A 257 -0.80 -7.89 -2.18
C MET A 257 -0.69 -9.06 -1.20
N CYS A 258 0.44 -9.16 -0.50
CA CYS A 258 0.60 -10.19 0.51
C CYS A 258 -0.17 -9.86 1.80
N ASP A 259 -0.61 -10.89 2.51
CA ASP A 259 -1.38 -10.75 3.76
C ASP A 259 -0.55 -10.09 4.86
N TRP A 260 0.75 -10.37 4.90
CA TRP A 260 1.64 -9.72 5.88
C TRP A 260 1.66 -8.20 5.71
N GLY A 261 1.89 -7.73 4.49
CA GLY A 261 1.86 -6.30 4.15
C GLY A 261 0.52 -5.67 4.48
N ARG A 262 -0.58 -6.36 4.15
CA ARG A 262 -1.94 -5.91 4.43
C ARG A 262 -2.25 -5.75 5.91
N LEU A 263 -1.79 -6.68 6.75
CA LEU A 263 -2.20 -6.75 8.15
C LEU A 263 -1.24 -6.06 9.11
N ASN A 264 0.02 -5.84 8.72
CA ASN A 264 1.05 -5.43 9.67
C ASN A 264 1.62 -4.04 9.39
N THR A 265 1.67 -3.58 8.13
CA THR A 265 2.37 -2.35 7.78
C THR A 265 1.71 -1.06 8.28
N PHE A 266 0.48 -1.10 8.74
CA PHE A 266 -0.19 0.06 9.34
C PHE A 266 -0.30 0.00 10.87
N LYS A 267 -0.03 -1.14 11.49
CA LYS A 267 -0.20 -1.31 12.94
C LYS A 267 0.66 -0.33 13.75
N PHE A 268 1.89 -0.08 13.29
CA PHE A 268 2.77 0.85 13.98
C PHE A 268 2.33 2.32 13.82
N VAL A 269 1.56 2.65 12.77
CA VAL A 269 0.97 3.98 12.60
C VAL A 269 -0.16 4.21 13.59
N ASN A 270 -1.00 3.19 13.79
CA ASN A 270 -2.12 3.21 14.74
C ASN A 270 -1.71 2.90 16.20
N ALA A 271 -0.43 2.64 16.45
CA ALA A 271 0.03 2.17 17.76
C ALA A 271 -0.12 3.24 18.86
N GLU A 272 -0.30 2.78 20.09
CA GLU A 272 -0.44 3.69 21.26
C GLU A 272 0.90 4.30 21.66
N ASN A 273 2.02 3.64 21.38
CA ASN A 273 3.38 4.06 21.70
C ASN A 273 3.99 5.03 20.66
N ARG A 274 3.14 5.78 19.95
CA ARG A 274 3.58 6.87 19.06
C ARG A 274 4.28 7.95 19.85
N ILE A 275 5.43 8.43 19.35
CA ILE A 275 6.15 9.55 19.93
C ILE A 275 5.41 10.83 19.58
N ASP A 276 4.91 11.51 20.61
CA ASP A 276 4.06 12.71 20.53
C ASP A 276 4.81 13.90 21.19
N GLY A 277 5.68 14.56 20.41
CA GLY A 277 6.62 15.55 20.91
C GLY A 277 8.04 15.00 21.10
N ALA A 278 8.99 15.88 21.40
CA ALA A 278 10.38 15.46 21.60
C ALA A 278 10.62 14.91 23.02
N ILE A 279 11.58 14.01 23.15
CA ILE A 279 12.00 13.44 24.43
C ILE A 279 13.49 13.74 24.64
N ILE A 280 13.86 14.29 25.79
CA ILE A 280 15.26 14.52 26.19
C ILE A 280 15.57 13.77 27.48
N LYS A 281 16.80 13.29 27.61
CA LYS A 281 17.27 12.61 28.82
C LYS A 281 18.06 13.61 29.67
N GLU A 282 17.48 14.05 30.79
CA GLU A 282 18.10 14.92 31.76
C GLU A 282 18.32 14.18 33.07
N ASN A 283 19.55 14.16 33.57
CA ASN A 283 19.91 13.49 34.83
C ASN A 283 19.51 12.00 34.91
N GLY A 284 19.46 11.33 33.74
CA GLY A 284 19.07 9.91 33.65
C GLY A 284 17.57 9.68 33.49
N GLU A 285 16.72 10.71 33.60
CA GLU A 285 15.26 10.63 33.40
C GLU A 285 14.86 11.14 32.03
N LEU A 286 13.84 10.52 31.44
CA LEU A 286 13.25 10.92 30.16
C LEU A 286 12.17 12.01 30.43
N LYS A 287 12.28 13.12 29.72
CA LYS A 287 11.36 14.26 29.82
C LYS A 287 10.78 14.60 28.47
N ASN A 288 9.46 14.67 28.38
CA ASN A 288 8.76 15.16 27.20
C ASN A 288 8.86 16.68 27.13
N VAL A 289 9.26 17.18 25.96
CA VAL A 289 9.41 18.61 25.67
C VAL A 289 8.82 18.95 24.31
N SER A 290 8.70 20.23 23.99
CA SER A 290 8.29 20.63 22.64
C SER A 290 9.31 20.21 21.58
N ILE A 291 8.85 20.04 20.34
CA ILE A 291 9.74 19.71 19.21
C ILE A 291 10.83 20.78 19.08
N GLU A 292 10.48 22.05 19.25
CA GLU A 292 11.44 23.16 19.16
C GLU A 292 12.52 23.09 20.25
N GLU A 293 12.15 22.78 21.48
CA GLU A 293 13.10 22.58 22.58
C GLU A 293 14.02 21.37 22.34
N GLY A 294 13.45 20.26 21.86
CA GLY A 294 14.22 19.07 21.45
C GLY A 294 15.23 19.38 20.36
N ILE A 295 14.84 20.12 19.31
CA ILE A 295 15.71 20.54 18.23
C ILE A 295 16.81 21.50 18.72
N ASN A 296 16.47 22.46 19.58
CA ASN A 296 17.46 23.38 20.16
C ASN A 296 18.51 22.63 21.00
N THR A 297 18.05 21.65 21.79
CA THR A 297 18.93 20.79 22.60
C THR A 297 19.81 19.91 21.72
N ALA A 298 19.23 19.25 20.70
CA ALA A 298 19.96 18.45 19.75
C ALA A 298 21.04 19.25 19.02
N ALA A 299 20.70 20.43 18.53
CA ALA A 299 21.64 21.32 17.83
C ALA A 299 22.79 21.77 18.76
N LYS A 300 22.50 22.05 20.04
CA LYS A 300 23.53 22.41 21.05
C LYS A 300 24.49 21.24 21.29
N GLU A 301 23.96 20.05 21.47
CA GLU A 301 24.78 18.86 21.74
C GLU A 301 25.61 18.45 20.52
N LEU A 302 25.04 18.47 19.32
CA LEU A 302 25.72 18.14 18.07
C LEU A 302 26.93 19.04 17.77
N LYS A 303 26.93 20.31 18.20
CA LYS A 303 28.07 21.24 17.99
C LYS A 303 29.37 20.76 18.62
N LYS A 304 29.33 19.81 19.56
CA LYS A 304 30.50 19.27 20.25
C LYS A 304 31.30 18.28 19.40
N TYR A 305 30.73 17.72 18.33
CA TYR A 305 31.31 16.64 17.53
C TYR A 305 31.57 17.06 16.10
N LYS A 306 32.61 16.54 15.45
CA LYS A 306 32.96 16.82 14.05
C LYS A 306 33.69 15.64 13.40
N GLY A 307 33.61 15.58 12.09
CA GLY A 307 34.37 14.61 11.27
C GLY A 307 34.08 13.16 11.64
N ASN A 308 35.14 12.44 12.04
CA ASN A 308 35.04 10.99 12.29
C ASN A 308 34.50 10.64 13.70
N GLU A 309 34.31 11.63 14.59
CA GLU A 309 33.73 11.37 15.92
C GLU A 309 32.21 11.18 15.90
N ILE A 310 31.56 11.52 14.78
CA ILE A 310 30.12 11.41 14.57
C ILE A 310 29.80 10.54 13.36
N ALA A 311 28.75 9.74 13.47
CA ALA A 311 28.21 8.94 12.37
C ALA A 311 26.69 9.15 12.21
N PHE A 312 26.19 8.77 11.05
CA PHE A 312 24.81 8.95 10.66
C PHE A 312 24.25 7.64 10.09
N ILE A 313 23.13 7.16 10.65
CA ILE A 313 22.41 6.00 10.14
C ILE A 313 21.07 6.49 9.58
N GLY A 314 20.97 6.48 8.25
CA GLY A 314 19.71 6.70 7.53
C GLY A 314 18.81 5.47 7.54
N SER A 315 17.76 5.48 6.73
CA SER A 315 16.81 4.38 6.77
C SER A 315 16.24 4.04 5.39
N ALA A 316 16.22 2.77 5.07
CA ALA A 316 15.50 2.27 3.91
C ALA A 316 13.97 2.19 4.11
N PHE A 317 13.46 2.52 5.32
CA PHE A 317 12.03 2.75 5.57
C PHE A 317 11.62 4.22 5.35
N ALA A 318 12.59 5.14 5.34
CA ALA A 318 12.37 6.56 5.07
C ALA A 318 12.29 6.85 3.56
N THR A 319 11.69 7.98 3.21
CA THR A 319 11.57 8.42 1.80
C THR A 319 12.90 8.81 1.18
N CYS A 320 12.93 8.93 -0.14
CA CYS A 320 14.08 9.50 -0.84
C CYS A 320 14.39 10.92 -0.35
N GLU A 321 13.35 11.71 -0.09
CA GLU A 321 13.42 13.07 0.41
C GLU A 321 14.03 13.14 1.82
N ASP A 322 13.56 12.28 2.74
CA ASP A 322 14.11 12.19 4.10
C ASP A 322 15.60 11.82 4.06
N ASN A 323 15.95 10.79 3.29
CA ASN A 323 17.31 10.31 3.15
C ASN A 323 18.23 11.35 2.50
N TYR A 324 17.75 12.05 1.46
CA TYR A 324 18.53 13.10 0.81
C TYR A 324 18.83 14.26 1.78
N ALA A 325 17.81 14.78 2.45
CA ALA A 325 17.98 15.86 3.43
C ALA A 325 18.96 15.45 4.54
N PHE A 326 18.85 14.19 5.02
CA PHE A 326 19.74 13.63 6.05
C PHE A 326 21.20 13.52 5.56
N ALA A 327 21.41 13.05 4.33
CA ALA A 327 22.74 12.96 3.73
C ALA A 327 23.38 14.34 3.53
N GLN A 328 22.59 15.33 3.06
CA GLN A 328 23.08 16.71 2.90
C GLN A 328 23.44 17.32 4.28
N PHE A 329 22.59 17.14 5.27
CA PHE A 329 22.85 17.60 6.63
C PHE A 329 24.16 17.03 7.20
N ALA A 330 24.38 15.73 7.08
CA ALA A 330 25.59 15.07 7.56
C ALA A 330 26.85 15.62 6.88
N LYS A 331 26.79 15.81 5.56
CA LYS A 331 27.91 16.31 4.77
C LYS A 331 28.20 17.78 5.01
N GLU A 332 27.17 18.63 4.95
CA GLU A 332 27.34 20.10 5.04
C GLU A 332 27.72 20.56 6.45
N GLN A 333 27.09 20.00 7.50
CA GLN A 333 27.30 20.47 8.86
C GLN A 333 28.50 19.82 9.54
N PHE A 334 28.79 18.56 9.22
CA PHE A 334 29.79 17.77 9.95
C PHE A 334 30.95 17.30 9.08
N SER A 335 30.87 17.47 7.74
CA SER A 335 31.82 16.84 6.80
C SER A 335 31.93 15.33 7.03
N ALA A 336 30.83 14.72 7.44
CA ALA A 336 30.79 13.32 7.81
C ALA A 336 30.86 12.40 6.57
N ASN A 337 31.74 11.41 6.64
CA ASN A 337 31.84 10.31 5.66
C ASN A 337 31.24 9.00 6.18
N ASN A 338 31.06 8.88 7.51
CA ASN A 338 30.49 7.71 8.18
C ASN A 338 28.97 7.82 8.13
N ILE A 339 28.40 7.42 7.01
CA ILE A 339 26.97 7.46 6.76
C ILE A 339 26.56 6.20 5.99
N ASP A 340 25.64 5.41 6.55
CA ASP A 340 25.08 4.21 5.91
C ASP A 340 23.71 3.91 6.52
N PHE A 341 23.09 2.77 6.20
CA PHE A 341 21.84 2.29 6.76
C PHE A 341 21.87 0.78 7.02
N ALA A 342 21.03 0.31 7.92
CA ALA A 342 20.87 -1.11 8.18
C ALA A 342 20.08 -1.81 7.05
N ARG A 343 20.53 -3.00 6.68
CA ARG A 343 19.89 -3.82 5.63
C ARG A 343 19.12 -4.98 6.25
N TYR A 344 17.84 -5.11 5.91
CA TYR A 344 16.93 -6.13 6.45
C TYR A 344 16.61 -7.15 5.37
N ILE A 345 17.55 -8.06 5.11
CA ILE A 345 17.42 -9.08 4.06
C ILE A 345 17.14 -10.44 4.71
N ASN A 346 16.07 -11.10 4.28
CA ASN A 346 15.72 -12.46 4.67
C ASN A 346 15.45 -13.28 3.41
N GLU A 347 16.45 -14.01 2.95
CA GLU A 347 16.38 -14.81 1.71
C GLU A 347 15.39 -15.97 1.83
N ASP A 348 15.15 -16.49 3.03
CA ASP A 348 14.20 -17.58 3.27
C ASP A 348 12.74 -17.12 3.20
N ASP A 349 12.49 -15.82 3.30
CA ASP A 349 11.15 -15.22 3.28
C ASP A 349 10.94 -14.39 2.02
N GLN A 350 11.10 -15.04 0.86
CA GLN A 350 10.74 -14.52 -0.45
C GLN A 350 10.00 -15.58 -1.26
N ASP A 351 9.25 -15.13 -2.25
CA ASP A 351 8.55 -16.02 -3.18
C ASP A 351 8.59 -15.53 -4.64
N ASP A 352 8.07 -16.34 -5.54
CA ASP A 352 7.99 -16.03 -6.97
C ASP A 352 6.80 -15.13 -7.32
N ILE A 353 5.98 -14.72 -6.35
CA ILE A 353 4.77 -13.92 -6.58
C ILE A 353 5.06 -12.45 -6.30
N LEU A 354 5.12 -12.06 -5.01
CA LEU A 354 5.32 -10.65 -4.62
C LEU A 354 6.35 -10.44 -3.51
N ILE A 355 6.47 -11.37 -2.56
CA ILE A 355 7.29 -11.17 -1.36
C ILE A 355 8.75 -11.14 -1.73
N ARG A 356 9.49 -10.14 -1.25
CA ARG A 356 10.92 -9.96 -1.50
C ARG A 356 11.75 -10.22 -0.25
N ALA A 357 12.99 -10.67 -0.45
CA ALA A 357 13.98 -10.89 0.59
C ALA A 357 14.29 -9.58 1.34
N ASP A 358 14.47 -8.48 0.63
CA ASP A 358 14.63 -7.15 1.23
C ASP A 358 13.28 -6.68 1.82
N LYS A 359 13.25 -6.54 3.15
CA LYS A 359 12.07 -6.18 3.93
C LYS A 359 11.86 -4.66 4.07
N THR A 360 12.60 -3.88 3.31
CA THR A 360 12.49 -2.41 3.29
C THR A 360 12.01 -1.91 1.93
N PRO A 361 11.21 -0.84 1.90
CA PRO A 361 10.60 -0.36 0.64
C PRO A 361 11.54 0.43 -0.25
N ASN A 362 12.67 0.95 0.29
CA ASN A 362 13.44 2.01 -0.35
C ASN A 362 14.97 1.86 -0.22
N SER A 363 15.50 0.64 -0.16
CA SER A 363 16.95 0.42 -0.07
C SER A 363 17.73 1.10 -1.19
N TRP A 364 17.28 0.93 -2.43
CA TRP A 364 17.91 1.57 -3.58
C TRP A 364 17.81 3.10 -3.53
N GLY A 365 16.65 3.63 -3.14
CA GLY A 365 16.43 5.06 -2.97
C GLY A 365 17.34 5.66 -1.89
N ALA A 366 17.45 5.03 -0.72
CA ALA A 366 18.34 5.46 0.36
C ALA A 366 19.80 5.56 -0.11
N GLU A 367 20.32 4.51 -0.75
CA GLU A 367 21.69 4.49 -1.25
C GLU A 367 21.94 5.58 -2.32
N ASN A 368 20.99 5.76 -3.24
CA ASN A 368 21.16 6.69 -4.36
C ASN A 368 20.82 8.14 -4.01
N THR A 369 20.15 8.39 -2.90
CA THR A 369 19.99 9.74 -2.35
C THR A 369 21.11 10.16 -1.37
N GLY A 370 22.08 9.27 -1.18
CA GLY A 370 23.35 9.65 -0.51
C GLY A 370 23.61 8.97 0.83
N ILE A 371 22.75 8.02 1.26
CA ILE A 371 22.99 7.22 2.46
C ILE A 371 23.90 6.04 2.09
N LYS A 372 25.18 6.34 1.98
CA LYS A 372 26.26 5.41 1.73
C LYS A 372 27.58 5.99 2.17
N PRO A 373 28.57 5.16 2.53
CA PRO A 373 29.89 5.64 2.96
C PRO A 373 30.48 6.64 1.98
N GLY A 374 30.97 7.76 2.50
CA GLY A 374 31.77 8.72 1.75
C GLY A 374 33.17 8.17 1.45
N LYS A 375 34.01 8.98 0.82
CA LYS A 375 35.41 8.55 0.54
C LYS A 375 36.17 8.29 1.81
N GLY A 376 36.53 7.00 2.06
CA GLY A 376 37.17 6.57 3.31
C GLY A 376 36.23 6.54 4.51
N GLY A 377 34.92 6.60 4.28
CA GLY A 377 33.91 6.43 5.30
C GLY A 377 33.64 4.95 5.60
N LEU A 378 32.95 4.72 6.69
CA LEU A 378 32.64 3.42 7.25
C LEU A 378 31.23 2.98 6.86
N ASP A 379 31.05 1.69 6.61
CA ASP A 379 29.74 1.08 6.44
C ASP A 379 29.04 0.87 7.81
N PHE A 380 27.79 0.38 7.77
CA PHE A 380 26.99 0.17 8.97
C PHE A 380 27.71 -0.72 10.01
N LYS A 381 28.32 -1.83 9.59
CA LYS A 381 29.01 -2.76 10.50
C LYS A 381 30.28 -2.14 11.06
N GLU A 382 31.05 -1.47 10.23
CA GLU A 382 32.26 -0.76 10.63
C GLU A 382 31.94 0.39 11.59
N ILE A 383 30.86 1.14 11.39
CA ILE A 383 30.37 2.18 12.30
C ILE A 383 30.12 1.57 13.70
N ILE A 384 29.42 0.43 13.78
CA ILE A 384 29.15 -0.23 15.05
C ILE A 384 30.47 -0.67 15.76
N GLU A 385 31.45 -1.21 15.00
CA GLU A 385 32.74 -1.59 15.56
C GLU A 385 33.53 -0.38 16.08
N GLU A 386 33.50 0.76 15.40
CA GLU A 386 34.18 1.98 15.85
C GLU A 386 33.46 2.63 17.07
N ILE A 387 32.14 2.44 17.21
CA ILE A 387 31.41 2.80 18.44
C ILE A 387 31.89 1.90 19.62
N LYS A 388 32.05 0.59 19.40
CA LYS A 388 32.56 -0.34 20.44
C LYS A 388 33.93 0.08 20.94
N LYS A 389 34.78 0.62 20.07
CA LYS A 389 36.12 1.15 20.38
C LYS A 389 36.10 2.57 20.94
N GLN A 390 34.96 3.24 21.02
CA GLN A 390 34.76 4.64 21.42
C GLN A 390 35.46 5.68 20.50
N ASN A 391 35.77 5.31 19.26
CA ASN A 391 36.28 6.25 18.26
C ASN A 391 35.13 7.11 17.69
N ILE A 392 33.95 6.53 17.49
CA ILE A 392 32.71 7.25 17.25
C ILE A 392 32.00 7.45 18.58
N LYS A 393 31.72 8.71 18.93
CA LYS A 393 31.16 9.15 20.21
C LYS A 393 29.72 9.61 20.09
N ALA A 394 29.34 10.11 18.90
CA ALA A 394 27.98 10.59 18.59
C ALA A 394 27.38 9.83 17.42
N LEU A 395 26.10 9.52 17.52
CA LEU A 395 25.33 8.86 16.46
C LEU A 395 23.98 9.53 16.29
N VAL A 396 23.59 9.77 15.03
CA VAL A 396 22.24 10.18 14.68
C VAL A 396 21.59 9.05 13.88
N VAL A 397 20.43 8.56 14.33
CA VAL A 397 19.66 7.48 13.68
C VAL A 397 18.33 8.04 13.22
N MET A 398 17.96 7.76 11.97
CA MET A 398 16.71 8.22 11.36
C MET A 398 15.78 7.05 11.04
N GLU A 399 14.59 7.04 11.64
CA GLU A 399 13.47 6.12 11.35
C GLU A 399 13.88 4.62 11.32
N ASP A 400 14.78 4.21 12.23
CA ASP A 400 15.22 2.82 12.31
C ASP A 400 15.36 2.34 13.75
N ASN A 401 15.14 1.05 13.97
CA ASN A 401 15.27 0.38 15.26
C ASN A 401 16.49 -0.54 15.28
N ILE A 402 17.67 0.05 15.12
CA ILE A 402 18.93 -0.70 14.99
C ILE A 402 19.32 -1.50 16.24
N ALA A 403 18.87 -1.08 17.44
CA ALA A 403 19.14 -1.83 18.68
C ALA A 403 18.44 -3.21 18.71
N ALA A 404 17.34 -3.37 17.96
CA ALA A 404 16.62 -4.65 17.88
C ALA A 404 17.26 -5.66 16.92
N ILE A 405 18.25 -5.25 16.11
CA ILE A 405 18.91 -6.13 15.14
C ILE A 405 19.75 -7.18 15.84
N ASP A 406 20.56 -6.74 16.82
CA ASP A 406 21.51 -7.58 17.56
C ASP A 406 21.82 -6.98 18.95
N SER A 407 21.94 -7.83 19.94
CA SER A 407 22.36 -7.47 21.31
C SER A 407 23.74 -6.79 21.37
N GLU A 408 24.64 -7.11 20.45
CA GLU A 408 25.94 -6.44 20.33
C GLU A 408 25.80 -4.99 19.88
N ILE A 409 24.87 -4.69 18.99
CA ILE A 409 24.56 -3.32 18.58
C ILE A 409 23.97 -2.56 19.76
N GLU A 410 23.01 -3.14 20.50
CA GLU A 410 22.46 -2.54 21.70
C GLU A 410 23.55 -2.20 22.71
N ALA A 411 24.50 -3.13 22.95
CA ALA A 411 25.62 -2.91 23.85
C ALA A 411 26.60 -1.83 23.37
N ALA A 412 26.79 -1.70 22.04
CA ALA A 412 27.61 -0.63 21.46
C ALA A 412 26.95 0.74 21.66
N LEU A 413 25.65 0.86 21.39
CA LEU A 413 24.89 2.12 21.51
C LEU A 413 24.95 2.68 22.95
N LYS A 414 24.97 1.82 23.96
CA LYS A 414 25.13 2.22 25.38
C LYS A 414 26.46 2.93 25.70
N LYS A 415 27.47 2.81 24.82
CA LYS A 415 28.80 3.45 25.00
C LYS A 415 28.88 4.87 24.40
N LEU A 416 27.86 5.28 23.64
CA LEU A 416 27.84 6.59 22.99
C LEU A 416 27.72 7.72 24.04
N GLU A 417 28.44 8.80 23.79
CA GLU A 417 28.30 10.07 24.54
C GLU A 417 27.01 10.79 24.12
N LEU A 418 26.62 10.65 22.84
CA LEU A 418 25.39 11.24 22.29
C LEU A 418 24.72 10.27 21.30
N LEU A 419 23.47 9.93 21.55
CA LEU A 419 22.59 9.23 20.62
C LEU A 419 21.34 10.06 20.42
N ILE A 420 21.11 10.51 19.16
CA ILE A 420 19.90 11.20 18.73
C ILE A 420 19.14 10.29 17.80
N VAL A 421 17.84 10.12 18.02
CA VAL A 421 16.98 9.25 17.21
C VAL A 421 15.79 10.04 16.72
N LEU A 422 15.59 10.07 15.40
CA LEU A 422 14.33 10.49 14.79
C LEU A 422 13.47 9.23 14.67
N ALA A 423 12.34 9.17 15.35
CA ALA A 423 11.55 7.93 15.38
C ALA A 423 10.05 8.19 15.38
N VAL A 424 9.33 7.23 14.82
CA VAL A 424 7.85 7.22 14.74
C VAL A 424 7.24 6.74 16.05
N ASN A 425 7.81 5.67 16.62
CA ASN A 425 7.33 4.99 17.83
C ASN A 425 8.47 4.79 18.83
N GLU A 426 8.11 4.66 20.10
CA GLU A 426 9.04 4.13 21.10
C GLU A 426 9.47 2.71 20.73
N ASN A 427 10.79 2.47 20.78
CA ASN A 427 11.42 1.19 20.45
C ASN A 427 12.73 1.00 21.23
N GLU A 428 13.45 -0.10 20.96
CA GLU A 428 14.69 -0.43 21.68
C GLU A 428 15.78 0.64 21.50
N THR A 429 15.88 1.23 20.30
CA THR A 429 16.86 2.30 20.03
C THR A 429 16.49 3.59 20.74
N THR A 430 15.20 3.97 20.76
CA THR A 430 14.76 5.20 21.45
C THR A 430 14.93 5.13 22.95
N LYS A 431 14.82 3.95 23.57
CA LYS A 431 15.06 3.76 25.02
C LYS A 431 16.52 4.06 25.42
N LEU A 432 17.45 3.90 24.48
CA LEU A 432 18.87 4.19 24.69
C LEU A 432 19.24 5.64 24.37
N ALA A 433 18.38 6.34 23.63
CA ALA A 433 18.64 7.68 23.12
C ALA A 433 18.80 8.74 24.23
N HIS A 434 19.62 9.72 23.96
CA HIS A 434 19.74 10.93 24.77
C HIS A 434 18.70 11.97 24.35
N ILE A 435 18.36 11.99 23.05
CA ILE A 435 17.33 12.87 22.48
C ILE A 435 16.55 12.07 21.45
N VAL A 436 15.22 12.11 21.54
CA VAL A 436 14.32 11.55 20.53
C VAL A 436 13.49 12.68 19.92
N LEU A 437 13.46 12.73 18.59
CA LEU A 437 12.66 13.68 17.81
C LEU A 437 11.54 12.93 17.11
N PRO A 438 10.29 13.43 17.18
CA PRO A 438 9.11 12.73 16.65
C PRO A 438 9.04 12.79 15.14
N ALA A 439 9.26 11.67 14.46
CA ALA A 439 9.16 11.55 13.01
C ALA A 439 7.75 11.12 12.57
N SER A 440 7.27 11.64 11.44
CA SER A 440 6.04 11.20 10.79
C SER A 440 6.21 9.83 10.15
N ALA A 441 5.19 8.98 10.26
CA ALA A 441 5.14 7.69 9.57
C ALA A 441 4.93 7.87 8.05
N TYR A 442 5.16 6.80 7.27
CA TYR A 442 4.95 6.81 5.81
C TYR A 442 3.52 7.21 5.41
N ALA A 443 2.54 6.89 6.24
CA ALA A 443 1.12 7.23 6.02
C ALA A 443 0.76 8.69 6.38
N GLU A 444 1.72 9.46 6.90
CA GLU A 444 1.54 10.83 7.42
C GLU A 444 2.34 11.86 6.63
N LYS A 445 3.03 11.48 5.57
CA LYS A 445 3.91 12.37 4.79
C LYS A 445 3.85 12.08 3.29
N ASN A 446 4.18 13.09 2.48
CA ASN A 446 4.48 12.92 1.07
C ASN A 446 5.93 12.48 0.89
N GLY A 447 6.20 11.78 -0.21
CA GLY A 447 7.54 11.40 -0.61
C GLY A 447 7.57 10.31 -1.65
N THR A 448 8.76 9.78 -1.91
CA THR A 448 8.98 8.73 -2.90
C THR A 448 9.75 7.54 -2.34
N PHE A 449 9.42 6.34 -2.87
CA PHE A 449 10.19 5.12 -2.71
C PHE A 449 10.65 4.63 -4.08
N VAL A 450 11.81 4.00 -4.14
CA VAL A 450 12.28 3.30 -5.34
C VAL A 450 12.36 1.82 -5.02
N ASN A 451 11.54 1.03 -5.73
CA ASN A 451 11.47 -0.41 -5.51
C ASN A 451 12.70 -1.16 -6.04
N PHE A 452 12.78 -2.47 -5.80
CA PHE A 452 13.92 -3.32 -6.20
C PHE A 452 14.14 -3.39 -7.73
N GLU A 453 13.13 -3.10 -8.54
CA GLU A 453 13.21 -3.03 -10.01
C GLU A 453 13.56 -1.62 -10.51
N GLY A 454 13.82 -0.67 -9.62
CA GLY A 454 14.13 0.71 -9.99
C GLY A 454 12.91 1.52 -10.43
N ARG A 455 11.71 1.15 -10.00
CA ARG A 455 10.53 1.99 -10.21
C ARG A 455 10.37 2.96 -9.06
N ILE A 456 10.42 4.26 -9.38
CA ILE A 456 10.09 5.30 -8.41
C ILE A 456 8.58 5.47 -8.30
N GLN A 457 8.08 5.51 -7.06
CA GLN A 457 6.65 5.52 -6.75
C GLN A 457 6.37 6.53 -5.63
N ARG A 458 5.21 7.19 -5.69
CA ARG A 458 4.80 8.17 -4.67
C ARG A 458 4.07 7.53 -3.51
N ILE A 459 4.47 7.90 -2.29
CA ILE A 459 3.62 7.77 -1.10
C ILE A 459 2.86 9.08 -0.88
N ARG A 460 1.66 8.95 -0.32
CA ARG A 460 0.78 10.09 0.01
C ARG A 460 0.21 9.90 1.41
N PRO A 461 0.03 10.99 2.16
CA PRO A 461 -0.55 10.92 3.49
C PRO A 461 -2.01 10.47 3.43
N ALA A 462 -2.34 9.52 4.28
CA ALA A 462 -3.70 9.04 4.49
C ALA A 462 -4.24 9.44 5.87
N VAL A 463 -3.36 9.65 6.82
CA VAL A 463 -3.65 10.18 8.14
C VAL A 463 -2.88 11.48 8.35
N VAL A 464 -3.37 12.35 9.21
CA VAL A 464 -2.80 13.68 9.43
C VAL A 464 -2.14 13.78 10.81
N THR A 465 -1.03 14.51 10.86
CA THR A 465 -0.40 15.01 12.09
C THR A 465 -0.93 16.40 12.42
N GLU A 466 -0.61 16.92 13.61
CA GLU A 466 -0.97 18.30 13.98
C GLU A 466 -0.36 19.34 13.04
N GLU A 467 0.89 19.11 12.60
CA GLU A 467 1.60 20.00 11.70
C GLU A 467 1.01 19.99 10.29
N MET A 468 0.64 18.83 9.80
CA MET A 468 0.14 18.66 8.45
C MET A 468 -1.16 19.41 8.18
N GLU A 469 -2.00 19.57 9.19
CA GLU A 469 -3.22 20.37 9.07
C GLU A 469 -2.97 21.83 8.73
N ARG A 470 -1.81 22.33 9.10
CA ARG A 470 -1.44 23.74 8.92
C ARG A 470 -0.55 23.97 7.71
N SER A 471 -0.08 22.89 7.09
CA SER A 471 0.86 22.94 5.96
C SER A 471 0.14 22.97 4.61
N LEU A 472 0.87 23.38 3.56
CA LEU A 472 0.42 23.31 2.17
C LEU A 472 0.15 21.87 1.71
N GLU A 473 0.87 20.90 2.24
CA GLU A 473 0.67 19.47 1.96
C GLU A 473 -0.72 18.99 2.40
N GLY A 474 -1.21 19.45 3.53
CA GLY A 474 -2.58 19.20 3.96
C GLY A 474 -3.64 19.79 3.01
N MET A 475 -3.28 20.76 2.19
CA MET A 475 -4.19 21.33 1.19
C MET A 475 -4.41 20.42 -0.03
N SER A 476 -3.55 19.45 -0.27
CA SER A 476 -3.70 18.47 -1.35
C SER A 476 -4.75 17.39 -1.06
N MET A 477 -5.21 17.32 0.16
CA MET A 477 -6.22 16.37 0.63
C MET A 477 -7.62 16.77 0.13
N SER A 478 -8.57 15.85 0.18
CA SER A 478 -9.90 16.07 -0.41
C SER A 478 -10.58 17.33 0.15
N ARG A 479 -11.47 17.92 -0.64
CA ARG A 479 -12.17 19.15 -0.26
C ARG A 479 -13.08 18.97 0.96
N LEU A 480 -13.62 17.75 1.15
CA LEU A 480 -14.44 17.39 2.30
C LEU A 480 -13.60 17.30 3.57
N ASP A 481 -12.36 16.84 3.47
CA ASP A 481 -11.45 16.68 4.58
C ASP A 481 -10.99 18.04 5.15
N LYS A 482 -11.03 19.10 4.35
CA LYS A 482 -10.63 20.47 4.74
C LYS A 482 -11.68 21.22 5.57
N PHE A 483 -12.94 20.88 5.43
CA PHE A 483 -14.03 21.64 6.05
C PHE A 483 -14.51 21.08 7.38
N GLY A 484 -13.87 20.01 7.89
CA GLY A 484 -14.14 19.50 9.22
C GLY A 484 -15.59 19.13 9.45
N THR A 485 -16.24 18.49 8.48
CA THR A 485 -17.60 18.01 8.67
C THR A 485 -17.57 16.82 9.64
N LYS A 486 -18.69 16.56 10.35
CA LYS A 486 -18.80 15.37 11.22
C LYS A 486 -18.64 14.03 10.48
N TYR A 487 -18.57 14.05 9.17
CA TYR A 487 -18.33 12.91 8.27
C TYR A 487 -16.90 12.84 7.74
N ASP A 488 -16.07 13.82 8.11
CA ASP A 488 -14.66 13.83 7.74
C ASP A 488 -13.92 12.71 8.47
N ALA A 489 -13.24 11.86 7.72
CA ALA A 489 -12.49 10.73 8.25
C ALA A 489 -11.41 11.11 9.27
N TRP A 490 -11.01 12.38 9.30
CA TRP A 490 -9.97 12.92 10.18
C TRP A 490 -10.49 13.85 11.28
N ALA A 491 -11.76 14.26 11.22
CA ALA A 491 -12.29 15.31 12.08
C ALA A 491 -12.19 15.01 13.60
N ASN A 492 -12.27 13.74 13.99
CA ASN A 492 -12.40 13.32 15.39
C ASN A 492 -11.26 12.40 15.87
N GLY A 493 -10.22 12.18 15.05
CA GLY A 493 -9.14 11.26 15.39
C GLY A 493 -8.04 11.89 16.24
N LYS A 494 -7.32 11.04 16.99
CA LYS A 494 -6.08 11.44 17.65
C LYS A 494 -5.05 11.86 16.60
N ARG A 495 -4.40 12.98 16.81
CA ARG A 495 -3.29 13.46 16.00
C ARG A 495 -2.02 13.43 16.80
N VAL A 496 -0.93 13.17 16.13
CA VAL A 496 0.39 13.12 16.75
C VAL A 496 1.15 14.37 16.38
N ASN A 497 1.83 14.97 17.34
CA ASN A 497 2.72 16.09 17.11
C ASN A 497 4.08 15.58 16.62
N ALA A 498 4.13 15.27 15.33
CA ALA A 498 5.31 14.74 14.63
C ALA A 498 5.51 15.47 13.30
N LYS A 499 6.72 15.45 12.77
CA LYS A 499 7.09 16.10 11.51
C LYS A 499 7.79 15.11 10.58
N PRO A 500 7.71 15.26 9.25
CA PRO A 500 8.58 14.55 8.31
C PRO A 500 10.05 14.72 8.69
N SER A 501 10.86 13.68 8.53
CA SER A 501 12.28 13.73 8.93
C SER A 501 13.06 14.79 8.18
N TRP A 502 12.79 15.04 6.89
CA TRP A 502 13.41 16.13 6.13
C TRP A 502 13.14 17.51 6.76
N GLN A 503 11.97 17.72 7.35
CA GLN A 503 11.62 18.98 8.01
C GLN A 503 12.36 19.16 9.34
N ILE A 504 12.42 18.10 10.17
CA ILE A 504 13.23 18.10 11.41
C ILE A 504 14.68 18.40 11.10
N ILE A 505 15.22 17.79 10.07
CA ILE A 505 16.60 17.97 9.60
C ILE A 505 16.83 19.41 9.11
N SER A 506 15.89 19.99 8.37
CA SER A 506 15.96 21.39 7.95
C SER A 506 16.01 22.33 9.17
N MET A 507 15.16 22.10 10.17
CA MET A 507 15.16 22.88 11.40
C MET A 507 16.48 22.74 12.17
N LEU A 508 17.04 21.52 12.29
CA LEU A 508 18.36 21.27 12.90
C LEU A 508 19.47 22.01 12.14
N SER A 509 19.46 21.93 10.80
CA SER A 509 20.43 22.63 9.95
C SER A 509 20.41 24.12 10.20
N GLN A 510 19.24 24.75 10.22
CA GLN A 510 19.09 26.19 10.48
C GLN A 510 19.60 26.58 11.87
N LYS A 511 19.34 25.79 12.92
CA LYS A 511 19.86 26.04 14.29
C LYS A 511 21.38 25.89 14.38
N LEU A 512 21.99 25.14 13.48
CA LEU A 512 23.44 25.01 13.35
C LEU A 512 24.08 26.08 12.42
N GLY A 513 23.27 26.93 11.78
CA GLY A 513 23.72 27.94 10.82
C GLY A 513 23.89 27.41 9.38
N GLY A 514 23.31 26.24 9.10
CA GLY A 514 23.29 25.64 7.77
C GLY A 514 22.25 26.26 6.82
N LYS A 515 22.22 25.76 5.58
CA LYS A 515 21.44 26.33 4.48
C LYS A 515 20.17 25.58 4.13
N LEU A 516 19.99 24.34 4.66
CA LEU A 516 18.81 23.55 4.35
C LEU A 516 17.54 24.26 4.85
N ASN A 517 16.63 24.53 3.96
CA ASN A 517 15.39 25.27 4.25
C ASN A 517 14.30 24.85 3.26
N TYR A 518 13.75 23.64 3.49
CA TYR A 518 12.67 23.09 2.70
C TYR A 518 11.32 23.43 3.34
N GLN A 519 10.33 23.75 2.53
CA GLN A 519 8.96 24.02 2.97
C GLN A 519 8.03 22.82 2.70
N MET A 520 8.32 22.05 1.65
CA MET A 520 7.55 20.90 1.20
C MET A 520 8.49 19.75 0.80
N ALA A 521 7.98 18.52 0.78
CA ALA A 521 8.71 17.37 0.27
C ALA A 521 9.13 17.54 -1.20
N GLU A 522 8.32 18.24 -1.98
CA GLU A 522 8.61 18.58 -3.37
C GLU A 522 9.87 19.43 -3.53
N ASP A 523 10.13 20.38 -2.63
CA ASP A 523 11.36 21.18 -2.66
C ASP A 523 12.61 20.30 -2.54
N VAL A 524 12.53 19.27 -1.67
CA VAL A 524 13.61 18.31 -1.50
C VAL A 524 13.77 17.46 -2.76
N PHE A 525 12.64 17.01 -3.32
CA PHE A 525 12.65 16.20 -4.54
C PHE A 525 13.23 16.96 -5.73
N ASP A 526 12.91 18.23 -5.88
CA ASP A 526 13.49 19.11 -6.90
C ASP A 526 15.01 19.22 -6.79
N GLU A 527 15.55 19.21 -5.57
CA GLU A 527 17.01 19.16 -5.40
C GLU A 527 17.60 17.80 -5.74
N ILE A 528 16.92 16.70 -5.39
CA ILE A 528 17.33 15.36 -5.82
C ILE A 528 17.44 15.31 -7.35
N VAL A 529 16.43 15.80 -8.06
CA VAL A 529 16.39 15.83 -9.53
C VAL A 529 17.54 16.64 -10.12
N LYS A 530 17.90 17.77 -9.51
CA LYS A 530 19.02 18.63 -9.95
C LYS A 530 20.37 17.98 -9.72
N THR A 531 20.53 17.23 -8.64
CA THR A 531 21.84 16.72 -8.18
C THR A 531 22.10 15.27 -8.58
N ASN A 532 21.04 14.49 -8.87
CA ASN A 532 21.14 13.07 -9.20
C ASN A 532 20.60 12.78 -10.60
N LYS A 533 21.47 12.26 -11.47
CA LYS A 533 21.16 11.97 -12.88
C LYS A 533 20.06 10.92 -13.07
N GLU A 534 19.91 10.00 -12.12
CA GLU A 534 18.92 8.92 -12.15
C GLU A 534 17.49 9.44 -12.10
N PHE A 535 17.29 10.59 -11.43
CA PHE A 535 15.97 11.21 -11.26
C PHE A 535 15.69 12.34 -12.26
N LYS A 536 16.58 12.55 -13.23
CA LYS A 536 16.49 13.67 -14.17
C LYS A 536 15.16 13.69 -14.93
N GLY A 537 14.48 14.83 -14.90
CA GLY A 537 13.23 15.06 -15.64
C GLY A 537 11.99 14.52 -14.95
N LEU A 538 12.11 14.09 -13.71
CA LEU A 538 10.98 13.66 -12.89
C LEU A 538 10.48 14.80 -12.02
N ASP A 539 9.20 14.79 -11.78
CA ASP A 539 8.49 15.53 -10.75
C ASP A 539 7.35 14.66 -10.20
N TYR A 540 6.63 15.13 -9.22
CA TYR A 540 5.55 14.37 -8.61
C TYR A 540 4.38 14.10 -9.55
N ASP A 541 4.13 14.97 -10.53
CA ASP A 541 3.06 14.78 -11.52
C ASP A 541 3.46 13.73 -12.57
N VAL A 542 4.71 13.77 -13.04
CA VAL A 542 5.28 12.75 -13.94
C VAL A 542 5.28 11.37 -13.29
N ILE A 543 5.68 11.26 -12.02
CA ILE A 543 5.66 9.98 -11.29
C ILE A 543 4.21 9.46 -11.17
N GLY A 544 3.26 10.35 -10.93
CA GLY A 544 1.83 10.04 -10.93
C GLY A 544 1.43 8.96 -9.92
N GLU A 545 0.45 8.13 -10.30
CA GLU A 545 -0.10 7.07 -9.45
C GLU A 545 0.51 5.68 -9.68
N GLN A 546 1.08 5.46 -10.88
CA GLN A 546 1.63 4.17 -11.30
C GLN A 546 3.15 4.10 -11.10
N GLY A 547 3.79 5.23 -10.82
CA GLY A 547 5.24 5.32 -10.76
C GLY A 547 5.91 5.31 -12.13
N VAL A 548 7.21 5.59 -12.16
CA VAL A 548 8.04 5.66 -13.37
C VAL A 548 9.25 4.75 -13.25
N GLN A 549 9.57 4.02 -14.30
CA GLN A 549 10.77 3.20 -14.39
C GLN A 549 12.00 4.08 -14.63
N LEU A 550 13.01 4.01 -13.76
CA LEU A 550 14.25 4.74 -13.90
C LEU A 550 15.07 4.24 -15.10
N GLU A 551 15.73 5.17 -15.79
CA GLU A 551 16.48 4.87 -17.05
C GLU A 551 17.63 3.86 -16.86
N SER A 552 18.29 3.87 -15.72
CA SER A 552 19.38 2.93 -15.41
C SER A 552 18.93 1.47 -15.41
N PHE A 553 17.67 1.21 -15.07
CA PHE A 553 17.11 -0.15 -15.06
C PHE A 553 16.52 -0.57 -16.40
N LYS A 554 16.12 0.35 -17.29
CA LYS A 554 15.62 0.02 -18.63
C LYS A 554 16.65 -0.71 -19.49
N LYS A 555 17.93 -0.40 -19.30
CA LYS A 555 19.03 -1.00 -20.09
C LYS A 555 19.35 -2.45 -19.74
N VAL A 556 18.92 -2.94 -18.58
CA VAL A 556 19.17 -4.33 -18.14
C VAL A 556 18.15 -5.30 -18.75
N THR A 557 16.93 -4.84 -18.98
CA THR A 557 15.83 -5.66 -19.52
C THR A 557 15.89 -5.84 -21.06
N GLU A 558 16.64 -4.99 -21.78
CA GLU A 558 16.81 -5.11 -23.24
C GLU A 558 17.99 -6.05 -23.65
N THR A 559 18.71 -6.61 -22.68
CA THR A 559 19.91 -7.44 -22.93
C THR A 559 19.75 -8.91 -22.50
N VAL A 560 18.53 -9.36 -22.16
CA VAL A 560 18.23 -10.77 -21.80
C VAL A 560 17.34 -11.43 -22.84
#